data_a211ba9813c28c5c7dc7311aaa00a462
#
_entry.id   a211ba9813c28c5c7dc7311aaa00a462
#
_cell.length_a   1.000
_cell.length_b   1.000
_cell.length_c   1.000
_cell.angle_alpha   90.00
_cell.angle_beta   90.00
_cell.angle_gamma   90.00
#
_symmetry.space_group_name_H-M   'P 1'
#
loop_
_entity.id
_entity.type
_entity.pdbx_description
1 polymer ?
#
loop_
_entity_poly.entity_id
_entity_poly.type
_entity_poly.pdbx_seq_one_letter_code
_entity_poly.pdbx_strand_id
1 'polypeptide(L)'
;MAKLIIVAGVPGAGKSTVLVEAWKQVEKDLHYTIVSFGTEMLNLCLEAGLVSDRDEMRNLSADAQEEMQWRTTKRIVERPENILLDTHCTIKTGSGSYLPGFTPRMLERMSPKAIILVDAHEAEIRGRRRLDKSRPLRTIESNDDILEHKLINRAYAAAFSARSSCLLRIIQNNTGEFDRAVEEFVSTIRFIGVDKYAQAAKSKTAAAVTEEPSHPVPAGGRKTAC
;
A
#
# COMPACT_ATOMS: atom_id res chain seq x y z
N MET A 1 6.91 0.01 14.85
CA MET A 1 7.38 -0.46 13.54
C MET A 1 6.68 0.33 12.45
N ALA A 2 7.40 0.72 11.39
CA ALA A 2 6.83 1.36 10.21
C ALA A 2 5.74 0.47 9.59
N LYS A 3 4.68 1.08 9.09
CA LYS A 3 3.55 0.37 8.46
C LYS A 3 3.78 0.37 6.95
N LEU A 4 3.64 -0.79 6.31
CA LEU A 4 3.72 -0.93 4.87
C LEU A 4 2.35 -1.34 4.32
N ILE A 5 1.86 -0.60 3.34
CA ILE A 5 0.63 -0.87 2.59
C ILE A 5 1.01 -1.07 1.13
N ILE A 6 0.67 -2.21 0.58
CA ILE A 6 0.85 -2.50 -0.84
C ILE A 6 -0.30 -1.85 -1.62
N VAL A 7 0.03 -1.08 -2.65
CA VAL A 7 -0.92 -0.47 -3.58
C VAL A 7 -0.69 -1.07 -4.95
N ALA A 8 -1.66 -1.81 -5.44
CA ALA A 8 -1.56 -2.55 -6.68
C ALA A 8 -2.73 -2.26 -7.63
N GLY A 9 -2.60 -2.68 -8.86
CA GLY A 9 -3.63 -2.56 -9.90
C GLY A 9 -3.05 -2.87 -11.26
N VAL A 10 -3.90 -3.28 -12.20
CA VAL A 10 -3.45 -3.47 -13.58
C VAL A 10 -3.10 -2.11 -14.21
N PRO A 11 -2.14 -2.06 -15.13
CA PRO A 11 -1.81 -0.82 -15.82
C PRO A 11 -3.04 -0.19 -16.49
N GLY A 12 -3.29 1.11 -16.27
CA GLY A 12 -4.45 1.84 -16.80
C GLY A 12 -5.66 1.89 -15.85
N ALA A 13 -5.64 1.21 -14.71
CA ALA A 13 -6.69 1.33 -13.68
C ALA A 13 -6.72 2.70 -12.97
N GLY A 14 -5.70 3.55 -13.19
CA GLY A 14 -5.60 4.87 -12.53
C GLY A 14 -5.01 4.83 -11.13
N LYS A 15 -4.36 3.72 -10.77
CA LYS A 15 -3.74 3.50 -9.45
C LYS A 15 -2.89 4.68 -8.97
N SER A 16 -1.94 5.13 -9.79
CA SER A 16 -0.99 6.19 -9.38
C SER A 16 -1.69 7.52 -9.14
N THR A 17 -2.75 7.84 -9.89
CA THR A 17 -3.52 9.07 -9.71
C THR A 17 -4.30 9.05 -8.39
N VAL A 18 -5.03 7.94 -8.11
CA VAL A 18 -5.75 7.76 -6.85
C VAL A 18 -4.78 7.76 -5.66
N LEU A 19 -3.64 7.05 -5.78
CA LEU A 19 -2.62 6.96 -4.75
C LEU A 19 -2.06 8.35 -4.37
N VAL A 20 -1.67 9.15 -5.36
CA VAL A 20 -1.08 10.48 -5.11
C VAL A 20 -2.11 11.42 -4.47
N GLU A 21 -3.36 11.41 -4.94
CA GLU A 21 -4.39 12.28 -4.40
C GLU A 21 -4.79 11.88 -2.96
N ALA A 22 -4.90 10.58 -2.70
CA ALA A 22 -5.14 10.08 -1.35
C ALA A 22 -3.97 10.38 -0.40
N TRP A 23 -2.72 10.23 -0.88
CA TRP A 23 -1.52 10.54 -0.10
C TRP A 23 -1.50 11.99 0.37
N LYS A 24 -1.80 12.97 -0.50
CA LYS A 24 -1.89 14.40 -0.13
C LYS A 24 -2.80 14.68 1.06
N GLN A 25 -3.86 13.86 1.23
CA GLN A 25 -4.82 14.01 2.32
C GLN A 25 -4.36 13.37 3.65
N VAL A 26 -3.35 12.51 3.62
CA VAL A 26 -2.89 11.76 4.80
C VAL A 26 -1.43 11.99 5.17
N GLU A 27 -0.63 12.62 4.28
CA GLU A 27 0.81 12.76 4.48
C GLU A 27 1.17 13.48 5.79
N LYS A 28 0.42 14.56 6.10
CA LYS A 28 0.68 15.40 7.28
C LYS A 28 0.31 14.71 8.59
N ASP A 29 -0.74 13.90 8.56
CA ASP A 29 -1.31 13.27 9.76
C ASP A 29 -0.68 11.90 10.05
N LEU A 30 -0.39 11.13 9.00
CA LEU A 30 -0.02 9.72 9.11
C LEU A 30 1.41 9.43 8.64
N HIS A 31 2.11 10.42 8.09
CA HIS A 31 3.52 10.35 7.70
C HIS A 31 3.84 9.15 6.79
N TYR A 32 3.01 8.94 5.75
CA TYR A 32 3.29 7.94 4.73
C TYR A 32 4.14 8.53 3.60
N THR A 33 5.07 7.74 3.11
CA THR A 33 5.87 8.04 1.91
C THR A 33 5.47 7.09 0.78
N ILE A 34 5.30 7.61 -0.44
CA ILE A 34 5.08 6.77 -1.63
C ILE A 34 6.43 6.24 -2.10
N VAL A 35 6.53 4.93 -2.23
CA VAL A 35 7.71 4.23 -2.77
C VAL A 35 7.28 3.37 -3.95
N SER A 36 7.92 3.54 -5.11
CA SER A 36 7.69 2.68 -6.27
C SER A 36 8.68 1.52 -6.25
N PHE A 37 8.18 0.29 -6.10
CA PHE A 37 9.00 -0.92 -6.12
C PHE A 37 9.86 -1.02 -7.38
N GLY A 38 9.24 -0.76 -8.55
CA GLY A 38 9.96 -0.84 -9.82
C GLY A 38 11.04 0.23 -9.98
N THR A 39 10.88 1.41 -9.37
CA THR A 39 11.90 2.46 -9.38
C THR A 39 13.06 2.13 -8.44
N GLU A 40 12.75 1.64 -7.23
CA GLU A 40 13.80 1.19 -6.29
C GLU A 40 14.61 0.03 -6.88
N MET A 41 13.94 -0.93 -7.54
CA MET A 41 14.62 -2.04 -8.21
C MET A 41 15.52 -1.54 -9.36
N LEU A 42 15.03 -0.60 -10.17
CA LEU A 42 15.84 0.00 -11.23
C LEU A 42 17.10 0.67 -10.67
N ASN A 43 16.94 1.47 -9.61
CA ASN A 43 18.08 2.15 -8.98
C ASN A 43 19.14 1.14 -8.52
N LEU A 44 18.72 0.05 -7.88
CA LEU A 44 19.63 -1.02 -7.48
C LEU A 44 20.30 -1.73 -8.66
N CYS A 45 19.56 -1.95 -9.75
CA CYS A 45 20.14 -2.55 -10.97
C CYS A 45 21.16 -1.63 -11.62
N LEU A 46 20.91 -0.31 -11.65
CA LEU A 46 21.85 0.70 -12.14
C LEU A 46 23.09 0.78 -11.24
N GLU A 47 22.92 0.82 -9.92
CA GLU A 47 24.02 0.81 -8.92
C GLU A 47 24.91 -0.43 -9.07
N ALA A 48 24.31 -1.57 -9.43
CA ALA A 48 25.03 -2.83 -9.65
C ALA A 48 25.64 -2.98 -11.07
N GLY A 49 25.39 -2.01 -11.96
CA GLY A 49 25.86 -2.07 -13.36
C GLY A 49 25.21 -3.19 -14.19
N LEU A 50 24.03 -3.67 -13.78
CA LEU A 50 23.33 -4.77 -14.44
C LEU A 50 22.51 -4.30 -15.65
N VAL A 51 22.09 -3.04 -15.67
CA VAL A 51 21.26 -2.43 -16.70
C VAL A 51 21.66 -0.96 -16.87
N SER A 52 21.33 -0.38 -18.04
CA SER A 52 21.49 1.04 -18.34
C SER A 52 20.14 1.79 -18.27
N ASP A 53 19.04 1.06 -18.42
CA ASP A 53 17.69 1.63 -18.39
C ASP A 53 16.63 0.64 -17.87
N ARG A 54 15.37 1.10 -17.80
CA ARG A 54 14.25 0.31 -17.27
C ARG A 54 13.86 -0.86 -18.19
N ASP A 55 14.02 -0.71 -19.51
CA ASP A 55 13.56 -1.74 -20.44
C ASP A 55 14.52 -2.94 -20.43
N GLU A 56 15.80 -2.71 -20.16
CA GLU A 56 16.81 -3.76 -19.99
C GLU A 56 16.53 -4.66 -18.76
N MET A 57 15.82 -4.17 -17.74
CA MET A 57 15.44 -5.01 -16.59
C MET A 57 14.66 -6.27 -16.98
N ARG A 58 13.97 -6.25 -18.12
CA ARG A 58 13.21 -7.40 -18.63
C ARG A 58 14.11 -8.50 -19.21
N ASN A 59 15.33 -8.16 -19.53
CA ASN A 59 16.33 -9.04 -20.13
C ASN A 59 17.24 -9.71 -19.08
N LEU A 60 17.11 -9.34 -17.81
CA LEU A 60 17.82 -10.00 -16.73
C LEU A 60 17.43 -11.46 -16.63
N SER A 61 18.39 -12.33 -16.29
CA SER A 61 18.10 -13.73 -15.98
C SER A 61 17.11 -13.85 -14.81
N ALA A 62 16.41 -14.96 -14.71
CA ALA A 62 15.46 -15.20 -13.64
C ALA A 62 16.12 -15.06 -12.26
N ASP A 63 17.31 -15.62 -12.09
CA ASP A 63 18.08 -15.55 -10.84
C ASP A 63 18.48 -14.12 -10.47
N ALA A 64 18.94 -13.34 -11.48
CA ALA A 64 19.27 -11.93 -11.27
C ALA A 64 18.04 -11.10 -10.91
N GLN A 65 16.89 -11.35 -11.56
CA GLN A 65 15.62 -10.71 -11.22
C GLN A 65 15.20 -11.03 -9.79
N GLU A 66 15.25 -12.29 -9.37
CA GLU A 66 14.88 -12.72 -8.02
C GLU A 66 15.80 -12.08 -6.97
N GLU A 67 17.11 -12.08 -7.19
CA GLU A 67 18.07 -11.43 -6.28
C GLU A 67 17.82 -9.92 -6.17
N MET A 68 17.58 -9.23 -7.29
CA MET A 68 17.31 -7.79 -7.28
C MET A 68 15.98 -7.47 -6.62
N GLN A 69 14.93 -8.28 -6.82
CA GLN A 69 13.66 -8.15 -6.10
C GLN A 69 13.86 -8.32 -4.59
N TRP A 70 14.69 -9.28 -4.18
CA TRP A 70 14.99 -9.52 -2.77
C TRP A 70 15.78 -8.35 -2.15
N ARG A 71 16.80 -7.84 -2.82
CA ARG A 71 17.55 -6.65 -2.38
C ARG A 71 16.65 -5.42 -2.28
N THR A 72 15.79 -5.22 -3.27
CA THR A 72 14.79 -4.14 -3.27
C THR A 72 13.87 -4.24 -2.05
N THR A 73 13.38 -5.44 -1.77
CA THR A 73 12.54 -5.70 -0.58
C THR A 73 13.26 -5.32 0.70
N LYS A 74 14.52 -5.73 0.88
CA LYS A 74 15.32 -5.36 2.06
C LYS A 74 15.46 -3.85 2.18
N ARG A 75 15.86 -3.17 1.11
CA ARG A 75 16.04 -1.70 1.08
C ARG A 75 14.76 -0.96 1.46
N ILE A 76 13.60 -1.44 1.00
CA ILE A 76 12.30 -0.81 1.29
C ILE A 76 11.92 -1.00 2.76
N VAL A 77 12.06 -2.20 3.32
CA VAL A 77 11.64 -2.46 4.71
C VAL A 77 12.57 -1.88 5.78
N GLU A 78 13.76 -1.46 5.40
CA GLU A 78 14.72 -0.79 6.27
C GLU A 78 14.43 0.72 6.46
N ARG A 79 13.50 1.26 5.65
CA ARG A 79 13.08 2.65 5.78
C ARG A 79 12.30 2.88 7.09
N PRO A 80 12.54 3.99 7.80
CA PRO A 80 11.90 4.25 9.08
C PRO A 80 10.46 4.76 8.97
N GLU A 81 10.08 5.33 7.81
CA GLU A 81 8.77 5.91 7.55
C GLU A 81 7.70 4.86 7.20
N ASN A 82 6.42 5.20 7.39
CA ASN A 82 5.33 4.40 6.85
C ASN A 82 5.32 4.46 5.32
N ILE A 83 5.04 3.34 4.65
CA ILE A 83 5.21 3.20 3.20
C ILE A 83 3.89 2.86 2.52
N LEU A 84 3.55 3.61 1.48
CA LEU A 84 2.60 3.24 0.42
C LEU A 84 3.42 2.70 -0.75
N LEU A 85 3.47 1.37 -0.88
CA LEU A 85 4.29 0.70 -1.88
C LEU A 85 3.54 0.57 -3.20
N ASP A 86 3.88 1.43 -4.18
CA ASP A 86 3.35 1.38 -5.54
C ASP A 86 3.98 0.23 -6.33
N THR A 87 3.14 -0.76 -6.72
CA THR A 87 3.62 -1.99 -7.36
C THR A 87 2.50 -2.73 -8.13
N HIS A 88 2.72 -4.01 -8.43
CA HIS A 88 1.78 -4.90 -9.10
C HIS A 88 1.69 -6.24 -8.36
N CYS A 89 0.48 -6.82 -8.27
CA CYS A 89 0.34 -8.20 -7.76
C CYS A 89 0.75 -9.23 -8.81
N THR A 90 0.57 -8.92 -10.10
CA THR A 90 0.95 -9.79 -11.22
C THR A 90 1.60 -9.01 -12.35
N ILE A 91 2.48 -9.66 -13.08
CA ILE A 91 3.15 -9.14 -14.27
C ILE A 91 2.79 -10.05 -15.44
N LYS A 92 2.07 -9.55 -16.45
CA LYS A 92 1.80 -10.26 -17.69
C LYS A 92 3.07 -10.29 -18.54
N THR A 93 3.54 -11.46 -18.90
CA THR A 93 4.71 -11.65 -19.77
C THR A 93 4.36 -11.49 -21.24
N GLY A 94 5.37 -11.35 -22.10
CA GLY A 94 5.16 -11.29 -23.54
C GLY A 94 4.58 -12.59 -24.14
N SER A 95 4.72 -13.73 -23.44
CA SER A 95 4.13 -15.02 -23.82
C SER A 95 2.65 -15.19 -23.39
N GLY A 96 2.05 -14.19 -22.74
CA GLY A 96 0.68 -14.27 -22.22
C GLY A 96 0.56 -14.93 -20.85
N SER A 97 1.66 -15.39 -20.26
CA SER A 97 1.69 -15.96 -18.90
C SER A 97 1.72 -14.86 -17.84
N TYR A 98 1.47 -15.21 -16.58
CA TYR A 98 1.48 -14.29 -15.46
C TYR A 98 2.52 -14.70 -14.42
N LEU A 99 3.37 -13.77 -14.03
CA LEU A 99 4.30 -13.93 -12.93
C LEU A 99 3.73 -13.28 -11.66
N PRO A 100 3.95 -13.87 -10.48
CA PRO A 100 3.62 -13.23 -9.20
C PRO A 100 4.49 -11.98 -9.00
N GLY A 101 3.87 -10.90 -8.51
CA GLY A 101 4.60 -9.67 -8.18
C GLY A 101 5.44 -9.78 -6.91
N PHE A 102 5.16 -10.79 -6.07
CA PHE A 102 5.87 -11.06 -4.82
C PHE A 102 6.09 -12.55 -4.62
N THR A 103 7.25 -12.89 -4.10
CA THR A 103 7.51 -14.25 -3.57
C THR A 103 7.01 -14.34 -2.11
N PRO A 104 6.75 -15.56 -1.59
CA PRO A 104 6.42 -15.74 -0.17
C PRO A 104 7.43 -15.11 0.78
N ARG A 105 8.73 -15.23 0.49
CA ARG A 105 9.82 -14.63 1.26
C ARG A 105 9.74 -13.10 1.32
N MET A 106 9.39 -12.46 0.20
CA MET A 106 9.21 -11.01 0.14
C MET A 106 8.03 -10.57 1.01
N LEU A 107 6.89 -11.25 0.93
CA LEU A 107 5.71 -10.93 1.73
C LEU A 107 5.96 -11.09 3.23
N GLU A 108 6.64 -12.15 3.63
CA GLU A 108 7.05 -12.36 5.02
C GLU A 108 7.94 -11.21 5.53
N ARG A 109 8.92 -10.81 4.73
CA ARG A 109 9.82 -9.71 5.10
C ARG A 109 9.13 -8.36 5.16
N MET A 110 8.23 -8.07 4.20
CA MET A 110 7.48 -6.81 4.15
C MET A 110 6.40 -6.72 5.23
N SER A 111 5.80 -7.84 5.61
CA SER A 111 4.70 -7.90 6.59
C SER A 111 3.65 -6.79 6.38
N PRO A 112 3.03 -6.71 5.18
CA PRO A 112 2.14 -5.61 4.84
C PRO A 112 0.93 -5.57 5.78
N LYS A 113 0.43 -4.37 6.08
CA LYS A 113 -0.78 -4.20 6.89
C LYS A 113 -2.05 -4.26 6.05
N ALA A 114 -1.93 -3.95 4.77
CA ALA A 114 -3.00 -4.08 3.78
C ALA A 114 -2.45 -4.20 2.36
N ILE A 115 -3.31 -4.72 1.49
CA ILE A 115 -3.20 -4.62 0.04
C ILE A 115 -4.40 -3.82 -0.44
N ILE A 116 -4.16 -2.68 -1.09
CA ILE A 116 -5.17 -1.87 -1.76
C ILE A 116 -5.04 -2.11 -3.25
N LEU A 117 -6.09 -2.70 -3.84
CA LEU A 117 -6.15 -2.98 -5.26
C LEU A 117 -7.06 -1.95 -5.95
N VAL A 118 -6.48 -1.07 -6.74
CA VAL A 118 -7.23 -0.12 -7.57
C VAL A 118 -7.59 -0.79 -8.89
N ASP A 119 -8.85 -0.77 -9.23
CA ASP A 119 -9.44 -1.44 -10.39
C ASP A 119 -10.39 -0.49 -11.15
N ALA A 120 -10.76 -0.84 -12.37
CA ALA A 120 -11.76 -0.13 -13.18
C ALA A 120 -12.36 -1.09 -14.22
N HIS A 121 -13.43 -0.67 -14.92
CA HIS A 121 -13.97 -1.44 -16.03
C HIS A 121 -12.98 -1.59 -17.19
N GLU A 122 -13.01 -2.72 -17.88
CA GLU A 122 -12.09 -3.08 -18.97
C GLU A 122 -12.08 -2.04 -20.08
N ALA A 123 -13.27 -1.55 -20.45
CA ALA A 123 -13.42 -0.53 -21.49
C ALA A 123 -12.71 0.78 -21.12
N GLU A 124 -12.78 1.17 -19.85
CA GLU A 124 -12.10 2.38 -19.36
C GLU A 124 -10.59 2.20 -19.29
N ILE A 125 -10.13 1.05 -18.79
CA ILE A 125 -8.70 0.71 -18.78
C ILE A 125 -8.14 0.75 -20.19
N ARG A 126 -8.87 0.16 -21.15
CA ARG A 126 -8.51 0.16 -22.58
C ARG A 126 -8.46 1.58 -23.16
N GLY A 127 -9.47 2.41 -22.84
CA GLY A 127 -9.53 3.81 -23.25
C GLY A 127 -8.34 4.61 -22.72
N ARG A 128 -8.06 4.50 -21.42
CA ARG A 128 -6.90 5.17 -20.77
C ARG A 128 -5.57 4.70 -21.35
N ARG A 129 -5.41 3.40 -21.64
CA ARG A 129 -4.19 2.86 -22.27
C ARG A 129 -3.97 3.39 -23.69
N ARG A 130 -5.02 3.63 -24.46
CA ARG A 130 -4.92 4.23 -25.81
C ARG A 130 -4.47 5.68 -25.77
N LEU A 131 -4.82 6.41 -24.71
CA LEU A 131 -4.45 7.82 -24.53
C LEU A 131 -3.05 8.00 -23.91
N ASP A 132 -2.48 6.94 -23.36
CA ASP A 132 -1.16 6.97 -22.69
C ASP A 132 -0.02 7.03 -23.71
N LYS A 133 0.42 8.25 -24.01
CA LYS A 133 1.55 8.54 -24.92
C LYS A 133 2.92 8.15 -24.35
N SER A 134 3.02 7.87 -23.04
CA SER A 134 4.29 7.50 -22.40
C SER A 134 4.75 6.09 -22.77
N ARG A 135 3.88 5.28 -23.37
CA ARG A 135 4.15 3.89 -23.77
C ARG A 135 3.66 3.59 -25.19
N PRO A 136 4.26 4.20 -26.23
CA PRO A 136 3.78 4.10 -27.60
C PRO A 136 3.85 2.69 -28.20
N LEU A 137 4.73 1.83 -27.69
CA LEU A 137 4.91 0.45 -28.16
C LEU A 137 4.01 -0.57 -27.43
N ARG A 138 3.09 -0.10 -26.57
CA ARG A 138 2.18 -1.00 -25.87
C ARG A 138 1.19 -1.64 -26.83
N THR A 139 1.16 -2.97 -26.88
CA THR A 139 0.12 -3.72 -27.59
C THR A 139 -1.27 -3.34 -27.05
N ILE A 140 -2.21 -3.04 -27.96
CA ILE A 140 -3.59 -2.76 -27.60
C ILE A 140 -4.26 -4.11 -27.30
N GLU A 141 -4.45 -4.39 -26.03
CA GLU A 141 -5.15 -5.59 -25.55
C GLU A 141 -6.66 -5.46 -25.77
N SER A 142 -7.35 -6.59 -25.98
CA SER A 142 -8.81 -6.67 -26.01
C SER A 142 -9.41 -6.42 -24.60
N ASN A 143 -10.72 -6.24 -24.51
CA ASN A 143 -11.38 -6.17 -23.21
C ASN A 143 -11.27 -7.50 -22.45
N ASP A 144 -11.31 -8.63 -23.15
CA ASP A 144 -11.19 -9.97 -22.57
C ASP A 144 -9.79 -10.21 -22.00
N ASP A 145 -8.73 -9.80 -22.70
CA ASP A 145 -7.36 -9.83 -22.19
C ASP A 145 -7.20 -8.99 -20.91
N ILE A 146 -7.83 -7.82 -20.89
CA ILE A 146 -7.80 -6.94 -19.71
C ILE A 146 -8.60 -7.57 -18.57
N LEU A 147 -9.75 -8.14 -18.84
CA LEU A 147 -10.58 -8.85 -17.85
C LEU A 147 -9.81 -10.02 -17.25
N GLU A 148 -9.20 -10.86 -18.08
CA GLU A 148 -8.37 -11.97 -17.62
C GLU A 148 -7.26 -11.48 -16.69
N HIS A 149 -6.48 -10.46 -17.09
CA HIS A 149 -5.44 -9.88 -16.25
C HIS A 149 -5.98 -9.34 -14.93
N LYS A 150 -7.14 -8.70 -14.91
CA LYS A 150 -7.82 -8.22 -13.70
C LYS A 150 -8.18 -9.38 -12.78
N LEU A 151 -8.77 -10.44 -13.31
CA LEU A 151 -9.18 -11.61 -12.53
C LEU A 151 -7.96 -12.29 -11.88
N ILE A 152 -6.91 -12.51 -12.66
CA ILE A 152 -5.65 -13.06 -12.14
C ILE A 152 -5.04 -12.13 -11.08
N ASN A 153 -4.99 -10.83 -11.33
CA ASN A 153 -4.46 -9.85 -10.39
C ASN A 153 -5.24 -9.83 -9.06
N ARG A 154 -6.58 -9.96 -9.10
CA ARG A 154 -7.43 -10.09 -7.91
C ARG A 154 -7.16 -11.40 -7.15
N ALA A 155 -7.02 -12.52 -7.86
CA ALA A 155 -6.70 -13.80 -7.26
C ALA A 155 -5.37 -13.77 -6.51
N TYR A 156 -4.33 -13.19 -7.14
CA TYR A 156 -3.03 -13.01 -6.47
C TYR A 156 -3.11 -12.04 -5.28
N ALA A 157 -3.84 -10.93 -5.39
CA ALA A 157 -4.03 -10.01 -4.28
C ALA A 157 -4.70 -10.71 -3.07
N ALA A 158 -5.72 -11.54 -3.31
CA ALA A 158 -6.38 -12.33 -2.28
C ALA A 158 -5.43 -13.37 -1.66
N ALA A 159 -4.66 -14.09 -2.47
CA ALA A 159 -3.67 -15.06 -1.99
C ALA A 159 -2.57 -14.38 -1.15
N PHE A 160 -2.07 -13.24 -1.58
CA PHE A 160 -1.06 -12.47 -0.85
C PHE A 160 -1.61 -11.92 0.47
N SER A 161 -2.86 -11.42 0.48
CA SER A 161 -3.56 -10.97 1.68
C SER A 161 -3.71 -12.11 2.69
N ALA A 162 -4.18 -13.27 2.24
CA ALA A 162 -4.31 -14.47 3.07
C ALA A 162 -2.94 -14.92 3.64
N ARG A 163 -1.90 -14.97 2.79
CA ARG A 163 -0.54 -15.35 3.20
C ARG A 163 0.05 -14.41 4.25
N SER A 164 -0.24 -13.12 4.14
CA SER A 164 0.30 -12.08 5.03
C SER A 164 -0.62 -11.76 6.21
N SER A 165 -1.79 -12.39 6.29
CA SER A 165 -2.84 -12.08 7.29
C SER A 165 -3.14 -10.57 7.36
N CYS A 166 -3.21 -9.92 6.20
CA CYS A 166 -3.44 -8.48 6.09
C CYS A 166 -4.79 -8.14 5.41
N LEU A 167 -5.23 -6.91 5.54
CA LEU A 167 -6.45 -6.45 4.88
C LEU A 167 -6.31 -6.46 3.36
N LEU A 168 -7.39 -6.85 2.66
CA LEU A 168 -7.54 -6.60 1.23
C LEU A 168 -8.69 -5.61 1.00
N ARG A 169 -8.40 -4.50 0.34
CA ARG A 169 -9.40 -3.55 -0.14
C ARG A 169 -9.34 -3.44 -1.65
N ILE A 170 -10.47 -3.62 -2.33
CA ILE A 170 -10.60 -3.40 -3.77
C ILE A 170 -11.39 -2.11 -3.97
N ILE A 171 -10.82 -1.15 -4.70
CA ILE A 171 -11.38 0.18 -4.93
C ILE A 171 -11.65 0.32 -6.43
N GLN A 172 -12.88 0.67 -6.78
CA GLN A 172 -13.26 0.95 -8.16
C GLN A 172 -12.98 2.41 -8.51
N ASN A 173 -12.29 2.64 -9.64
CA ASN A 173 -11.94 3.95 -10.15
C ASN A 173 -12.46 4.11 -11.58
N ASN A 174 -13.78 4.04 -11.74
CA ASN A 174 -14.44 4.26 -13.01
C ASN A 174 -14.63 5.77 -13.28
N THR A 175 -15.00 6.12 -14.50
CA THR A 175 -15.33 7.51 -14.86
C THR A 175 -16.44 8.05 -13.96
N GLY A 176 -16.22 9.23 -13.37
CA GLY A 176 -17.12 9.84 -12.40
C GLY A 176 -16.98 9.29 -10.96
N GLU A 177 -16.13 8.28 -10.70
CA GLU A 177 -15.96 7.68 -9.37
C GLU A 177 -14.61 8.04 -8.71
N PHE A 178 -13.84 8.95 -9.30
CA PHE A 178 -12.50 9.28 -8.82
C PHE A 178 -12.48 9.75 -7.36
N ASP A 179 -13.33 10.70 -7.01
CA ASP A 179 -13.38 11.26 -5.64
C ASP A 179 -13.77 10.18 -4.63
N ARG A 180 -14.75 9.33 -4.96
CA ARG A 180 -15.12 8.18 -4.14
C ARG A 180 -13.95 7.20 -3.97
N ALA A 181 -13.21 6.92 -5.04
CA ALA A 181 -12.05 6.04 -4.98
C ALA A 181 -10.96 6.60 -4.05
N VAL A 182 -10.74 7.92 -4.09
CA VAL A 182 -9.81 8.61 -3.19
C VAL A 182 -10.30 8.54 -1.74
N GLU A 183 -11.58 8.82 -1.47
CA GLU A 183 -12.17 8.73 -0.12
C GLU A 183 -12.06 7.32 0.47
N GLU A 184 -12.38 6.29 -0.33
CA GLU A 184 -12.25 4.89 0.08
C GLU A 184 -10.80 4.53 0.40
N PHE A 185 -9.85 5.05 -0.37
CA PHE A 185 -8.43 4.84 -0.14
C PHE A 185 -7.98 5.51 1.15
N VAL A 186 -8.31 6.79 1.36
CA VAL A 186 -8.01 7.56 2.56
C VAL A 186 -8.61 6.89 3.80
N SER A 187 -9.89 6.49 3.76
CA SER A 187 -10.54 5.81 4.87
C SER A 187 -9.85 4.50 5.25
N THR A 188 -9.37 3.75 4.25
CA THR A 188 -8.62 2.51 4.46
C THR A 188 -7.28 2.78 5.15
N ILE A 189 -6.52 3.78 4.71
CA ILE A 189 -5.24 4.15 5.34
C ILE A 189 -5.47 4.61 6.78
N ARG A 190 -6.47 5.45 7.01
CA ARG A 190 -6.80 5.95 8.36
C ARG A 190 -7.20 4.81 9.28
N PHE A 191 -8.00 3.86 8.80
CA PHE A 191 -8.36 2.67 9.58
C PHE A 191 -7.13 1.87 10.03
N ILE A 192 -6.13 1.70 9.15
CA ILE A 192 -4.86 1.03 9.43
C ILE A 192 -3.97 1.90 10.32
N GLY A 193 -4.03 3.22 10.13
CA GLY A 193 -3.24 4.23 10.87
C GLY A 193 -3.59 4.27 12.35
N VAL A 194 -4.85 4.05 12.69
CA VAL A 194 -5.36 4.10 14.06
C VAL A 194 -4.92 2.85 14.81
N ASP A 195 -3.99 3.02 15.73
CA ASP A 195 -3.66 1.98 16.71
C ASP A 195 -4.74 1.98 17.81
N LYS A 196 -5.77 1.14 17.64
CA LYS A 196 -6.90 1.03 18.59
C LYS A 196 -6.45 0.72 20.02
N TYR A 197 -5.31 0.04 20.17
CA TYR A 197 -4.75 -0.27 21.50
C TYR A 197 -4.11 0.96 22.14
N ALA A 198 -3.43 1.80 21.36
CA ALA A 198 -2.86 3.05 21.85
C ALA A 198 -3.96 4.07 22.23
N GLN A 199 -5.07 4.11 21.49
CA GLN A 199 -6.22 4.95 21.84
C GLN A 199 -6.95 4.44 23.09
N ALA A 200 -7.16 3.14 23.23
CA ALA A 200 -7.77 2.54 24.41
C ALA A 200 -6.91 2.75 25.67
N ALA A 201 -5.59 2.71 25.55
CA ALA A 201 -4.67 3.02 26.64
C ALA A 201 -4.75 4.50 27.05
N LYS A 202 -4.76 5.43 26.09
CA LYS A 202 -4.91 6.88 26.36
C LYS A 202 -6.24 7.23 26.99
N SER A 203 -7.35 6.60 26.57
CA SER A 203 -8.66 6.83 27.16
C SER A 203 -8.75 6.30 28.60
N LYS A 204 -8.12 5.17 28.91
CA LYS A 204 -8.05 4.64 30.29
C LYS A 204 -7.18 5.52 31.18
N THR A 205 -6.08 6.06 30.69
CA THR A 205 -5.22 6.96 31.46
C THR A 205 -5.90 8.31 31.70
N ALA A 206 -6.65 8.83 30.72
CA ALA A 206 -7.42 10.06 30.88
C ALA A 206 -8.58 9.89 31.87
N ALA A 207 -9.27 8.75 31.89
CA ALA A 207 -10.31 8.44 32.85
C ALA A 207 -9.76 8.27 34.28
N ALA A 208 -8.57 7.70 34.44
CA ALA A 208 -7.93 7.53 35.75
C ALA A 208 -7.44 8.85 36.38
N VAL A 209 -7.16 9.87 35.58
CA VAL A 209 -6.72 11.20 36.06
C VAL A 209 -7.90 12.06 36.56
N THR A 210 -9.14 11.74 36.19
CA THR A 210 -10.36 12.45 36.63
C THR A 210 -10.95 11.91 37.93
N GLU A 211 -10.48 10.79 38.47
CA GLU A 211 -10.87 10.24 39.75
C GLU A 211 -9.81 10.49 40.84
N GLU A 212 -9.51 11.76 41.16
CA GLU A 212 -8.87 12.06 42.44
C GLU A 212 -9.94 11.98 43.57
N PRO A 213 -9.75 11.16 44.58
CA PRO A 213 -10.64 11.12 45.71
C PRO A 213 -10.53 12.44 46.50
N SER A 214 -11.63 13.17 46.61
CA SER A 214 -11.75 14.30 47.51
C SER A 214 -11.45 13.83 48.94
N HIS A 215 -10.33 14.22 49.49
CA HIS A 215 -10.03 14.01 50.91
C HIS A 215 -11.04 14.78 51.76
N PRO A 216 -11.71 14.13 52.74
CA PRO A 216 -12.55 14.85 53.68
C PRO A 216 -11.66 15.68 54.62
N VAL A 217 -11.97 16.96 54.73
CA VAL A 217 -11.36 17.89 55.70
C VAL A 217 -11.76 17.47 57.13
N PRO A 218 -10.80 17.26 58.05
CA PRO A 218 -11.16 16.91 59.43
C PRO A 218 -11.79 18.13 60.16
N ALA A 219 -12.99 17.93 60.68
CA ALA A 219 -13.71 18.93 61.48
C ALA A 219 -12.92 19.28 62.75
N GLY A 220 -12.57 20.57 62.90
CA GLY A 220 -11.87 21.09 64.04
C GLY A 220 -12.65 20.91 65.37
N GLY A 221 -12.05 20.18 66.30
CA GLY A 221 -12.57 20.06 67.69
C GLY A 221 -12.38 21.37 68.47
N ARG A 222 -13.48 21.92 68.96
CA ARG A 222 -13.46 22.99 69.92
C ARG A 222 -12.92 22.46 71.26
N LYS A 223 -11.84 23.05 71.77
CA LYS A 223 -11.44 22.94 73.14
C LYS A 223 -12.26 23.88 73.98
N THR A 224 -13.07 23.36 74.87
CA THR A 224 -13.66 24.10 76.04
C THR A 224 -12.65 24.02 77.15
N ALA A 225 -12.34 25.20 77.70
CA ALA A 225 -11.57 25.37 78.93
C ALA A 225 -12.45 25.14 80.16
N CYS A 226 -11.92 24.49 81.18
CA CYS A 226 -12.03 24.80 82.63
C CYS A 226 -10.73 24.39 83.27
#